data_686aba41758f965dadad6db667434ad0
#
_entry.id   686aba41758f965dadad6db667434ad0
#
_cell.length_a   1.000
_cell.length_b   1.000
_cell.length_c   1.000
_cell.angle_alpha   90.00
_cell.angle_beta   90.00
_cell.angle_gamma   90.00
#
_symmetry.space_group_name_H-M   'P 1'
#
loop_
_entity.id
_entity.type
_entity.pdbx_description
1 polymer ?
#
loop_
_entity_poly.entity_id
_entity_poly.type
_entity_poly.pdbx_seq_one_letter_code
_entity_poly.pdbx_strand_id
1 'polypeptide(L)'
;MDVGSLSLSISALIVSVLSFYFSIKSWRESNRPIITARVVNESGGNSMAALKLLVQNTGNRPAKNVALSVETIDLATALVPTINPVVKKYIEQIFTDRGVIPILENGQSVSNGFGFLQRGDNQTDWKRLSRFNIEISYQDLDGRKYKHSNPLLIADDRGFAGSWSESNG
;
A
#
# COMPACT_ATOMS: atom_id res chain seq x y z
N MET A 1 51.37 -23.92 -21.45
CA MET A 1 50.03 -23.35 -21.27
C MET A 1 49.99 -22.04 -22.04
N ASP A 2 49.22 -21.96 -23.10
CA ASP A 2 49.21 -20.75 -23.95
C ASP A 2 48.54 -19.60 -23.17
N VAL A 3 49.22 -18.47 -23.16
CA VAL A 3 48.74 -17.23 -22.49
C VAL A 3 47.35 -16.84 -22.98
N GLY A 4 47.04 -17.14 -24.23
CA GLY A 4 45.74 -16.92 -24.86
C GLY A 4 44.63 -17.78 -24.26
N SER A 5 44.88 -19.04 -23.95
CA SER A 5 43.89 -19.93 -23.34
C SER A 5 43.60 -19.54 -21.89
N LEU A 6 44.60 -19.07 -21.17
CA LEU A 6 44.47 -18.61 -19.80
C LEU A 6 43.60 -17.32 -19.73
N SER A 7 43.88 -16.34 -20.61
CA SER A 7 43.12 -15.10 -20.66
C SER A 7 41.66 -15.33 -21.03
N LEU A 8 41.38 -16.24 -21.94
CA LEU A 8 40.00 -16.62 -22.31
C LEU A 8 39.24 -17.26 -21.14
N SER A 9 39.93 -18.16 -20.39
CA SER A 9 39.35 -18.83 -19.23
C SER A 9 39.01 -17.84 -18.10
N ILE A 10 39.92 -16.87 -17.85
CA ILE A 10 39.66 -15.82 -16.86
C ILE A 10 38.49 -14.93 -17.27
N SER A 11 38.42 -14.54 -18.54
CA SER A 11 37.32 -13.74 -19.05
C SER A 11 35.99 -14.47 -18.94
N ALA A 12 35.94 -15.76 -19.28
CA ALA A 12 34.75 -16.59 -19.13
C ALA A 12 34.29 -16.72 -17.66
N LEU A 13 35.24 -16.85 -16.72
CA LEU A 13 34.94 -16.91 -15.30
C LEU A 13 34.32 -15.60 -14.81
N ILE A 14 34.88 -14.44 -15.18
CA ILE A 14 34.36 -13.13 -14.82
C ILE A 14 32.93 -12.96 -15.33
N VAL A 15 32.68 -13.27 -16.61
CA VAL A 15 31.32 -13.17 -17.20
C VAL A 15 30.34 -14.09 -16.48
N SER A 16 30.76 -15.30 -16.13
CA SER A 16 29.93 -16.25 -15.39
C SER A 16 29.52 -15.71 -14.01
N VAL A 17 30.49 -15.17 -13.24
CA VAL A 17 30.21 -14.58 -11.92
C VAL A 17 29.29 -13.37 -12.03
N LEU A 18 29.51 -12.49 -12.98
CA LEU A 18 28.66 -11.34 -13.22
C LEU A 18 27.22 -11.77 -13.60
N SER A 19 27.09 -12.73 -14.51
CA SER A 19 25.79 -13.27 -14.94
C SER A 19 25.02 -13.88 -13.76
N PHE A 20 25.71 -14.63 -12.91
CA PHE A 20 25.12 -15.20 -11.69
C PHE A 20 24.65 -14.11 -10.70
N TYR A 21 25.46 -13.09 -10.49
CA TYR A 21 25.09 -11.96 -9.65
C TYR A 21 23.85 -11.23 -10.16
N PHE A 22 23.81 -10.89 -11.46
CA PHE A 22 22.66 -10.25 -12.07
C PHE A 22 21.42 -11.13 -12.05
N SER A 23 21.56 -12.44 -12.25
CA SER A 23 20.46 -13.39 -12.16
C SER A 23 19.82 -13.42 -10.78
N ILE A 24 20.65 -13.51 -9.73
CA ILE A 24 20.15 -13.45 -8.34
C ILE A 24 19.48 -12.13 -8.04
N LYS A 25 20.08 -11.01 -8.47
CA LYS A 25 19.52 -9.69 -8.25
C LYS A 25 18.15 -9.54 -8.94
N SER A 26 18.07 -9.90 -10.21
CA SER A 26 16.83 -9.85 -10.99
C SER A 26 15.74 -10.75 -10.41
N TRP A 27 16.09 -11.98 -10.02
CA TRP A 27 15.16 -12.90 -9.39
C TRP A 27 14.59 -12.33 -8.08
N ARG A 28 15.43 -11.70 -7.27
CA ARG A 28 15.02 -11.08 -5.99
C ARG A 28 14.12 -9.88 -6.21
N GLU A 29 14.40 -9.04 -7.21
CA GLU A 29 13.56 -7.88 -7.54
C GLU A 29 12.19 -8.30 -8.08
N SER A 30 12.15 -9.34 -8.90
CA SER A 30 10.90 -9.89 -9.45
C SER A 30 10.05 -10.62 -8.40
N ASN A 31 10.70 -11.20 -7.38
CA ASN A 31 10.05 -11.97 -6.31
C ASN A 31 10.05 -11.21 -4.99
N ARG A 32 9.59 -9.97 -4.98
CA ARG A 32 9.42 -9.17 -3.74
C ARG A 32 7.94 -9.00 -3.39
N PRO A 33 7.59 -8.80 -2.13
CA PRO A 33 6.27 -8.32 -1.77
C PRO A 33 6.08 -6.89 -2.30
N ILE A 34 4.86 -6.55 -2.70
CA ILE A 34 4.47 -5.20 -3.13
C ILE A 34 3.17 -4.89 -2.41
N ILE A 35 3.25 -3.99 -1.44
CA ILE A 35 2.07 -3.62 -0.65
C ILE A 35 1.48 -2.35 -1.21
N THR A 36 0.19 -2.36 -1.45
CA THR A 36 -0.58 -1.20 -1.87
C THR A 36 -1.72 -0.95 -0.91
N ALA A 37 -2.12 0.30 -0.76
CA ALA A 37 -3.28 0.68 0.03
C ALA A 37 -4.20 1.57 -0.78
N ARG A 38 -5.51 1.36 -0.64
CA ARG A 38 -6.53 2.18 -1.29
C ARG A 38 -7.76 2.30 -0.41
N VAL A 39 -8.51 3.37 -0.59
CA VAL A 39 -9.81 3.53 0.04
C VAL A 39 -10.88 3.00 -0.91
N VAL A 40 -11.75 2.16 -0.40
CA VAL A 40 -12.86 1.57 -1.15
C VAL A 40 -14.17 1.88 -0.44
N ASN A 41 -15.23 1.99 -1.23
CA ASN A 41 -16.58 2.14 -0.69
C ASN A 41 -17.13 0.76 -0.31
N GLU A 42 -17.55 0.61 0.93
CA GLU A 42 -18.45 -0.45 1.31
C GLU A 42 -19.87 -0.02 0.96
N SER A 43 -20.73 -0.95 0.55
CA SER A 43 -22.10 -0.65 0.13
C SER A 43 -22.81 0.29 1.13
N GLY A 44 -23.24 1.44 0.65
CA GLY A 44 -23.98 2.43 1.41
C GLY A 44 -25.34 2.68 0.79
N GLY A 45 -26.32 3.10 1.59
CA GLY A 45 -27.62 3.60 1.11
C GLY A 45 -27.46 4.87 0.24
N ASN A 46 -28.56 5.44 -0.23
CA ASN A 46 -28.55 6.61 -1.14
C ASN A 46 -27.92 7.87 -0.54
N SER A 47 -27.70 7.93 0.77
CA SER A 47 -27.25 9.13 1.49
C SER A 47 -25.87 8.99 2.15
N MET A 48 -25.33 7.78 2.33
CA MET A 48 -24.09 7.57 3.08
C MET A 48 -23.24 6.46 2.42
N ALA A 49 -21.93 6.69 2.33
CA ALA A 49 -20.94 5.70 1.91
C ALA A 49 -20.00 5.39 3.07
N ALA A 50 -19.97 4.16 3.55
CA ALA A 50 -18.97 3.70 4.47
C ALA A 50 -17.65 3.47 3.70
N LEU A 51 -16.55 3.97 4.23
CA LEU A 51 -15.24 3.80 3.66
C LEU A 51 -14.47 2.68 4.37
N LYS A 52 -13.72 1.92 3.60
CA LYS A 52 -12.73 0.97 4.09
C LYS A 52 -11.36 1.30 3.54
N LEU A 53 -10.35 1.24 4.37
CA LEU A 53 -8.96 1.20 3.94
C LEU A 53 -8.61 -0.25 3.64
N LEU A 54 -8.35 -0.56 2.37
CA LEU A 54 -7.93 -1.87 1.89
C LEU A 54 -6.41 -1.85 1.72
N VAL A 55 -5.73 -2.80 2.33
CA VAL A 55 -4.29 -3.03 2.16
C VAL A 55 -4.10 -4.38 1.49
N GLN A 56 -3.38 -4.42 0.38
CA GLN A 56 -3.23 -5.61 -0.45
C GLN A 56 -1.77 -5.86 -0.78
N ASN A 57 -1.37 -7.12 -0.78
CA ASN A 57 -0.10 -7.57 -1.30
C ASN A 57 -0.28 -8.03 -2.76
N THR A 58 0.17 -7.21 -3.70
CA THR A 58 0.15 -7.52 -5.13
C THR A 58 1.45 -8.15 -5.63
N GLY A 59 2.42 -8.33 -4.73
CA GLY A 59 3.71 -8.96 -5.04
C GLY A 59 3.67 -10.48 -4.98
N ASN A 60 4.78 -11.11 -5.31
CA ASN A 60 4.90 -12.56 -5.44
C ASN A 60 5.34 -13.27 -4.15
N ARG A 61 5.59 -12.54 -3.07
CA ARG A 61 6.00 -13.11 -1.77
C ARG A 61 5.22 -12.49 -0.62
N PRO A 62 5.06 -13.21 0.50
CA PRO A 62 4.47 -12.65 1.71
C PRO A 62 5.28 -11.47 2.25
N ALA A 63 4.55 -10.52 2.84
CA ALA A 63 5.11 -9.42 3.60
C ALA A 63 4.87 -9.61 5.10
N LYS A 64 5.84 -9.22 5.93
CA LYS A 64 5.74 -9.22 7.39
C LYS A 64 5.78 -7.80 7.93
N ASN A 65 5.13 -7.61 9.08
CA ASN A 65 5.16 -6.35 9.84
C ASN A 65 4.79 -5.15 8.95
N VAL A 66 3.68 -5.28 8.21
CA VAL A 66 3.19 -4.19 7.35
C VAL A 66 2.63 -3.10 8.23
N ALA A 67 3.28 -1.96 8.25
CA ALA A 67 2.89 -0.79 9.02
C ALA A 67 2.58 0.37 8.08
N LEU A 68 1.52 1.09 8.40
CA LEU A 68 1.11 2.32 7.73
C LEU A 68 1.45 3.49 8.65
N SER A 69 1.98 4.56 8.09
CA SER A 69 2.17 5.82 8.81
C SER A 69 1.72 7.00 7.95
N VAL A 70 1.32 8.08 8.58
CA VAL A 70 0.87 9.31 7.94
C VAL A 70 1.39 10.51 8.71
N GLU A 71 1.69 11.61 8.04
CA GLU A 71 1.97 12.86 8.72
C GLU A 71 0.69 13.40 9.37
N THR A 72 0.79 13.79 10.64
CA THR A 72 -0.37 14.25 11.41
C THR A 72 -1.07 15.45 10.75
N ILE A 73 -0.30 16.32 10.10
CA ILE A 73 -0.84 17.49 9.40
C ILE A 73 -1.65 17.10 8.16
N ASP A 74 -1.20 16.09 7.42
CA ASP A 74 -1.87 15.59 6.22
C ASP A 74 -3.21 14.96 6.59
N LEU A 75 -3.21 14.09 7.60
CA LEU A 75 -4.42 13.46 8.10
C LEU A 75 -5.42 14.50 8.64
N ALA A 76 -4.96 15.45 9.46
CA ALA A 76 -5.80 16.50 10.00
C ALA A 76 -6.39 17.41 8.92
N THR A 77 -5.66 17.63 7.83
CA THR A 77 -6.13 18.43 6.68
C THR A 77 -7.21 17.71 5.88
N ALA A 78 -7.14 16.38 5.79
CA ALA A 78 -8.09 15.55 5.06
C ALA A 78 -9.40 15.29 5.83
N LEU A 79 -9.34 15.29 7.15
CA LEU A 79 -10.52 15.13 8.03
C LEU A 79 -11.34 16.42 8.11
N VAL A 80 -12.65 16.29 8.38
CA VAL A 80 -13.49 17.45 8.67
C VAL A 80 -13.27 17.94 10.11
N PRO A 81 -13.37 19.26 10.40
CA PRO A 81 -13.18 19.77 11.76
C PRO A 81 -14.19 19.25 12.78
N THR A 82 -15.38 18.86 12.30
CA THR A 82 -16.52 18.40 13.11
C THR A 82 -16.52 16.88 13.32
N ILE A 83 -15.47 16.16 12.91
CA ILE A 83 -15.39 14.71 13.07
C ILE A 83 -15.58 14.28 14.53
N ASN A 84 -16.31 13.18 14.72
CA ASN A 84 -16.45 12.59 16.05
C ASN A 84 -15.07 12.18 16.60
N PRO A 85 -14.69 12.63 17.80
CA PRO A 85 -13.38 12.31 18.38
C PRO A 85 -13.08 10.82 18.53
N VAL A 86 -14.13 9.98 18.72
CA VAL A 86 -13.98 8.53 18.81
C VAL A 86 -13.61 7.94 17.44
N VAL A 87 -14.30 8.38 16.38
CA VAL A 87 -14.00 7.96 15.00
C VAL A 87 -12.60 8.40 14.59
N LYS A 88 -12.25 9.66 14.87
CA LYS A 88 -10.91 10.18 14.63
C LYS A 88 -9.84 9.32 15.29
N LYS A 89 -10.02 8.96 16.55
CA LYS A 89 -9.10 8.09 17.29
C LYS A 89 -8.93 6.72 16.63
N TYR A 90 -10.02 6.10 16.14
CA TYR A 90 -9.93 4.83 15.42
C TYR A 90 -9.17 4.95 14.10
N ILE A 91 -9.40 6.02 13.35
CA ILE A 91 -8.66 6.29 12.12
C ILE A 91 -7.16 6.48 12.42
N GLU A 92 -6.82 7.28 13.43
CA GLU A 92 -5.43 7.51 13.84
C GLU A 92 -4.73 6.22 14.29
N GLN A 93 -5.45 5.32 14.96
CA GLN A 93 -4.89 4.02 15.40
C GLN A 93 -4.41 3.12 14.27
N ILE A 94 -4.99 3.24 13.07
CA ILE A 94 -4.54 2.48 11.90
C ILE A 94 -3.09 2.81 11.53
N PHE A 95 -2.66 4.04 11.80
CA PHE A 95 -1.33 4.56 11.49
C PHE A 95 -0.36 4.49 12.67
N THR A 96 -0.68 3.70 13.68
CA THR A 96 0.17 3.44 14.84
C THR A 96 0.61 1.99 14.90
N ASP A 97 1.45 1.64 15.85
CA ASP A 97 1.89 0.25 16.09
C ASP A 97 0.73 -0.73 16.31
N ARG A 98 -0.45 -0.24 16.68
CA ARG A 98 -1.67 -1.07 16.82
C ARG A 98 -2.27 -1.50 15.49
N GLY A 99 -1.99 -0.75 14.42
CA GLY A 99 -2.45 -1.05 13.06
C GLY A 99 -1.51 -1.96 12.26
N VAL A 100 -0.45 -2.48 12.86
CA VAL A 100 0.51 -3.35 12.17
C VAL A 100 -0.13 -4.68 11.79
N ILE A 101 -0.01 -5.03 10.50
CA ILE A 101 -0.45 -6.31 9.97
C ILE A 101 0.74 -7.29 10.08
N PRO A 102 0.64 -8.35 10.93
CA PRO A 102 1.78 -9.23 11.20
C PRO A 102 2.32 -9.93 9.96
N ILE A 103 1.41 -10.42 9.11
CA ILE A 103 1.74 -11.07 7.84
C ILE A 103 0.63 -10.78 6.83
N LEU A 104 1.03 -10.56 5.58
CA LEU A 104 0.12 -10.39 4.45
C LEU A 104 0.63 -11.27 3.30
N GLU A 105 -0.09 -12.35 3.03
CA GLU A 105 0.29 -13.34 2.04
C GLU A 105 0.20 -12.78 0.62
N ASN A 106 0.80 -13.49 -0.34
CA ASN A 106 0.69 -13.16 -1.75
C ASN A 106 -0.79 -13.15 -2.20
N GLY A 107 -1.21 -12.08 -2.86
CA GLY A 107 -2.58 -11.88 -3.31
C GLY A 107 -3.59 -11.56 -2.21
N GLN A 108 -3.20 -11.67 -0.94
CA GLN A 108 -4.08 -11.39 0.19
C GLN A 108 -4.37 -9.89 0.34
N SER A 109 -5.59 -9.59 0.76
CA SER A 109 -5.98 -8.25 1.18
C SER A 109 -6.61 -8.28 2.56
N VAL A 110 -6.41 -7.21 3.32
CA VAL A 110 -7.07 -6.95 4.60
C VAL A 110 -7.69 -5.57 4.56
N SER A 111 -8.77 -5.36 5.28
CA SER A 111 -9.43 -4.06 5.32
C SER A 111 -9.75 -3.64 6.75
N ASN A 112 -9.81 -2.31 6.95
CA ASN A 112 -10.25 -1.70 8.20
C ASN A 112 -11.27 -0.60 7.90
N GLY A 113 -12.23 -0.39 8.80
CA GLY A 113 -13.18 0.71 8.72
C GLY A 113 -12.43 2.05 8.67
N PHE A 114 -12.83 2.94 7.75
CA PHE A 114 -12.12 4.20 7.51
C PHE A 114 -13.04 5.42 7.56
N GLY A 115 -14.15 5.31 8.30
CA GLY A 115 -15.13 6.39 8.46
C GLY A 115 -16.17 6.43 7.35
N PHE A 116 -16.82 7.59 7.19
CA PHE A 116 -17.96 7.76 6.30
C PHE A 116 -17.81 8.99 5.42
N LEU A 117 -18.36 8.90 4.21
CA LEU A 117 -18.70 10.03 3.36
C LEU A 117 -20.22 10.15 3.25
N GLN A 118 -20.78 11.32 3.58
CA GLN A 118 -22.20 11.60 3.41
C GLN A 118 -22.45 12.61 2.30
N ARG A 119 -23.58 12.47 1.60
CA ARG A 119 -24.09 13.42 0.60
C ARG A 119 -24.91 14.51 1.28
N GLY A 120 -24.30 15.42 2.02
CA GLY A 120 -24.97 16.50 2.72
C GLY A 120 -24.13 16.96 3.88
N ASP A 121 -24.30 18.20 4.32
CA ASP A 121 -23.29 18.94 5.05
C ASP A 121 -23.03 18.51 6.52
N ASN A 122 -23.72 17.52 7.08
CA ASN A 122 -23.77 17.43 8.55
C ASN A 122 -23.14 16.23 9.23
N GLN A 123 -22.68 15.19 8.52
CA GLN A 123 -22.08 14.01 9.20
C GLN A 123 -21.05 13.25 8.34
N THR A 124 -20.11 13.94 7.75
CA THR A 124 -19.00 13.30 7.05
C THR A 124 -17.76 13.32 7.94
N ASP A 125 -16.96 12.27 7.89
CA ASP A 125 -15.69 12.22 8.60
C ASP A 125 -14.54 12.80 7.77
N TRP A 126 -14.68 12.74 6.43
CA TRP A 126 -13.65 13.12 5.49
C TRP A 126 -14.08 14.27 4.59
N LYS A 127 -13.14 15.12 4.24
CA LYS A 127 -13.34 16.08 3.15
C LYS A 127 -13.35 15.34 1.83
N ARG A 128 -14.36 15.61 1.01
CA ARG A 128 -14.54 15.00 -0.31
C ARG A 128 -13.35 15.31 -1.21
N LEU A 129 -12.91 14.33 -2.01
CA LEU A 129 -11.77 14.43 -2.93
C LEU A 129 -10.46 14.82 -2.25
N SER A 130 -10.36 14.67 -0.92
CA SER A 130 -9.11 14.89 -0.24
C SER A 130 -8.09 13.83 -0.65
N ARG A 131 -6.85 14.28 -0.82
CA ARG A 131 -5.71 13.44 -1.16
C ARG A 131 -4.62 13.66 -0.15
N PHE A 132 -4.02 12.58 0.31
CA PHE A 132 -2.85 12.63 1.18
C PHE A 132 -1.99 11.41 0.98
N ASN A 133 -0.73 11.50 1.35
CA ASN A 133 0.20 10.40 1.22
C ASN A 133 0.32 9.66 2.54
N ILE A 134 0.32 8.34 2.46
CA ILE A 134 0.74 7.48 3.55
C ILE A 134 2.07 6.84 3.19
N GLU A 135 2.83 6.49 4.20
CA GLU A 135 4.04 5.72 4.05
C GLU A 135 3.76 4.28 4.48
N ILE A 136 4.10 3.34 3.62
CA ILE A 136 3.95 1.92 3.86
C ILE A 136 5.34 1.33 4.09
N SER A 137 5.56 0.71 5.24
CA SER A 137 6.78 -0.01 5.58
C SER A 137 6.49 -1.48 5.86
N TYR A 138 7.34 -2.37 5.39
CA TYR A 138 7.18 -3.82 5.57
C TYR A 138 8.51 -4.55 5.39
N GLN A 139 8.52 -5.85 5.66
CA GLN A 139 9.67 -6.73 5.47
C GLN A 139 9.28 -7.93 4.62
N ASP A 140 10.21 -8.46 3.84
CA ASP A 140 10.06 -9.78 3.25
C ASP A 140 10.38 -10.89 4.26
N LEU A 141 10.26 -12.15 3.83
CA LEU A 141 10.57 -13.31 4.67
C LEU A 141 12.06 -13.40 5.03
N ASP A 142 12.92 -12.80 4.22
CA ASP A 142 14.37 -12.76 4.41
C ASP A 142 14.80 -11.60 5.34
N GLY A 143 13.84 -10.83 5.87
CA GLY A 143 14.08 -9.72 6.79
C GLY A 143 14.50 -8.40 6.12
N ARG A 144 14.42 -8.30 4.80
CA ARG A 144 14.69 -7.05 4.08
C ARG A 144 13.54 -6.08 4.29
N LYS A 145 13.89 -4.86 4.59
CA LYS A 145 12.94 -3.77 4.82
C LYS A 145 12.66 -3.02 3.52
N TYR A 146 11.40 -2.73 3.30
CA TYR A 146 10.91 -1.91 2.20
C TYR A 146 10.09 -0.77 2.76
N LYS A 147 10.11 0.36 2.06
CA LYS A 147 9.40 1.57 2.44
C LYS A 147 9.08 2.36 1.18
N HIS A 148 7.85 2.81 1.06
CA HIS A 148 7.45 3.67 -0.06
C HIS A 148 6.23 4.51 0.32
N SER A 149 6.04 5.61 -0.40
CA SER A 149 4.87 6.46 -0.29
C SER A 149 3.74 5.94 -1.19
N ASN A 150 2.52 5.98 -0.68
CA ASN A 150 1.31 5.56 -1.38
C ASN A 150 0.25 6.66 -1.24
N PRO A 151 -0.22 7.27 -2.34
CA PRO A 151 -1.28 8.25 -2.29
C PRO A 151 -2.63 7.60 -1.97
N LEU A 152 -3.38 8.19 -1.06
CA LEU A 152 -4.78 7.85 -0.82
C LEU A 152 -5.68 8.95 -1.36
N LEU A 153 -6.77 8.55 -1.99
CA LEU A 153 -7.85 9.42 -2.45
C LEU A 153 -9.12 9.06 -1.70
N ILE A 154 -9.75 10.05 -1.09
CA ILE A 154 -11.06 9.91 -0.47
C ILE A 154 -12.13 10.33 -1.49
N ALA A 155 -12.71 9.38 -2.17
CA ALA A 155 -13.73 9.61 -3.19
C ALA A 155 -14.97 8.74 -2.96
N ASP A 156 -16.12 9.23 -3.42
CA ASP A 156 -17.33 8.42 -3.53
C ASP A 156 -17.36 7.86 -4.96
N ASP A 157 -17.05 6.58 -5.13
CA ASP A 157 -16.92 5.91 -6.44
C ASP A 157 -18.25 5.63 -7.12
N ARG A 158 -19.32 6.24 -6.68
CA ARG A 158 -20.60 6.07 -7.37
C ARG A 158 -20.59 6.78 -8.72
N GLY A 159 -20.44 5.92 -9.75
CA GLY A 159 -20.33 6.24 -11.15
C GLY A 159 -21.17 7.40 -11.66
N PHE A 160 -20.55 8.56 -11.74
CA PHE A 160 -20.96 9.58 -12.69
C PHE A 160 -20.18 9.35 -13.98
N ALA A 161 -20.84 9.56 -15.11
CA ALA A 161 -20.18 9.55 -16.40
C ALA A 161 -18.90 10.40 -16.36
N GLY A 162 -17.75 9.77 -16.61
CA GLY A 162 -16.45 10.42 -16.56
C GLY A 162 -15.55 10.06 -15.37
N SER A 163 -15.99 9.22 -14.44
CA SER A 163 -15.13 8.65 -13.40
C SER A 163 -14.80 7.18 -13.71
N TRP A 164 -13.56 6.79 -13.40
CA TRP A 164 -13.17 5.37 -13.43
C TRP A 164 -13.78 4.68 -12.20
N SER A 165 -14.61 3.65 -12.42
CA SER A 165 -15.09 2.77 -11.34
C SER A 165 -14.38 1.44 -11.43
N GLU A 166 -13.96 0.88 -10.28
CA GLU A 166 -13.52 -0.50 -10.21
C GLU A 166 -14.76 -1.41 -10.24
N SER A 167 -14.82 -2.33 -11.19
CA SER A 167 -15.78 -3.43 -11.15
C SER A 167 -15.33 -4.40 -10.05
N ASN A 168 -16.10 -4.48 -8.98
CA ASN A 168 -15.97 -5.59 -8.03
C ASN A 168 -16.37 -6.88 -8.74
N GLY A 169 -15.38 -7.72 -9.09
CA GLY A 169 -15.57 -9.10 -9.50
C GLY A 169 -15.84 -10.00 -8.30
#